data_8242ad3a296ff9bed4b36db96c7fe789
#
_entry.id   8242ad3a296ff9bed4b36db96c7fe789
#
_cell.length_a   1.000
_cell.length_b   1.000
_cell.length_c   1.000
_cell.angle_alpha   90.00
_cell.angle_beta   90.00
_cell.angle_gamma   90.00
#
_symmetry.space_group_name_H-M   'P 1'
#
loop_
_entity.id
_entity.type
_entity.pdbx_description
1 polymer ?
#
loop_
_entity_poly.entity_id
_entity_poly.type
_entity_poly.pdbx_seq_one_letter_code
_entity_poly.pdbx_strand_id
1 'polypeptide(L)'
;MIGIENKQVEMHKNFFDKCNVAIENGFFLEAIFIEYAAIEGRLEIILGVLGLPCNKDLPNDLRRKVLISHRIECLNRIFKMNKELFKKTKLEKTFFDKLKKWTEKRNTYVHGLYKNANDYRERKGNSKQLAVSGELLARKLYNEAKRLRRLKQRNSELFQNSNLSCIKNNCKI
;
A
#
# COMPACT_ATOMS: atom_id res chain seq x y z
N MET A 1 -1.04 -20.31 17.97
CA MET A 1 -0.85 -18.98 17.33
C MET A 1 0.44 -18.88 16.49
N ILE A 2 1.50 -19.60 16.79
CA ILE A 2 2.80 -19.57 16.08
C ILE A 2 2.69 -20.02 14.59
N GLY A 3 1.77 -20.92 14.25
CA GLY A 3 1.65 -21.45 12.89
C GLY A 3 1.06 -20.50 11.85
N ILE A 4 0.24 -19.53 12.25
CA ILE A 4 -0.39 -18.56 11.33
C ILE A 4 0.58 -17.44 10.96
N GLU A 5 1.40 -16.99 11.91
CA GLU A 5 2.43 -15.98 11.64
C GLU A 5 3.50 -16.50 10.66
N ASN A 6 3.94 -17.74 10.81
CA ASN A 6 4.91 -18.34 9.91
C ASN A 6 4.40 -18.47 8.48
N LYS A 7 3.15 -18.91 8.27
CA LYS A 7 2.53 -18.95 6.94
C LYS A 7 2.40 -17.57 6.29
N GLN A 8 2.07 -16.53 7.06
CA GLN A 8 2.01 -15.17 6.52
C GLN A 8 3.39 -14.63 6.13
N VAL A 9 4.43 -14.91 6.92
CA VAL A 9 5.80 -14.49 6.62
C VAL A 9 6.30 -15.19 5.36
N GLU A 10 6.06 -16.48 5.23
CA GLU A 10 6.46 -17.28 4.06
C GLU A 10 5.72 -16.84 2.79
N MET A 11 4.42 -16.60 2.87
CA MET A 11 3.62 -16.07 1.77
C MET A 11 4.14 -14.71 1.30
N HIS A 12 4.63 -13.84 2.21
CA HIS A 12 5.15 -12.53 1.86
C HIS A 12 6.56 -12.57 1.28
N LYS A 13 7.41 -13.49 1.75
CA LYS A 13 8.71 -13.72 1.14
C LYS A 13 8.54 -14.19 -0.31
N ASN A 14 7.69 -15.18 -0.52
CA ASN A 14 7.33 -15.70 -1.83
C ASN A 14 6.77 -14.63 -2.78
N PHE A 15 6.08 -13.62 -2.25
CA PHE A 15 5.52 -12.53 -3.00
C PHE A 15 6.60 -11.59 -3.59
N PHE A 16 7.55 -11.14 -2.77
CA PHE A 16 8.66 -10.31 -3.26
C PHE A 16 9.62 -11.08 -4.16
N ASP A 17 9.81 -12.37 -3.89
CA ASP A 17 10.62 -13.24 -4.75
C ASP A 17 9.97 -13.37 -6.15
N LYS A 18 8.65 -13.56 -6.22
CA LYS A 18 7.90 -13.56 -7.50
C LYS A 18 7.99 -12.22 -8.23
N CYS A 19 7.90 -11.10 -7.51
CA CYS A 19 8.04 -9.78 -8.09
C CYS A 19 9.44 -9.58 -8.68
N ASN A 20 10.49 -9.94 -7.95
CA ASN A 20 11.87 -9.87 -8.43
C ASN A 20 12.07 -10.73 -9.68
N VAL A 21 11.64 -11.99 -9.64
CA VAL A 21 11.71 -12.89 -10.81
C VAL A 21 11.01 -12.30 -12.02
N ALA A 22 9.82 -11.69 -11.84
CA ALA A 22 9.10 -11.05 -12.92
C ALA A 22 9.90 -9.85 -13.49
N ILE A 23 10.49 -9.01 -12.65
CA ILE A 23 11.31 -7.87 -13.08
C ILE A 23 12.56 -8.34 -13.82
N GLU A 24 13.28 -9.32 -13.29
CA GLU A 24 14.51 -9.88 -13.87
C GLU A 24 14.27 -10.51 -15.24
N ASN A 25 13.13 -11.16 -15.42
CA ASN A 25 12.73 -11.77 -16.70
C ASN A 25 12.02 -10.81 -17.66
N GLY A 26 11.86 -9.53 -17.29
CA GLY A 26 11.22 -8.52 -18.14
C GLY A 26 9.69 -8.57 -18.17
N PHE A 27 9.05 -9.34 -17.27
CA PHE A 27 7.60 -9.42 -17.10
C PHE A 27 7.09 -8.26 -16.23
N PHE A 28 7.34 -7.03 -16.71
CA PHE A 28 7.08 -5.82 -15.92
C PHE A 28 5.61 -5.60 -15.59
N LEU A 29 4.70 -6.00 -16.47
CA LEU A 29 3.26 -5.88 -16.24
C LEU A 29 2.82 -6.77 -15.06
N GLU A 30 3.29 -8.00 -15.01
CA GLU A 30 3.02 -8.93 -13.92
C GLU A 30 3.58 -8.41 -12.59
N ALA A 31 4.83 -7.90 -12.61
CA ALA A 31 5.43 -7.26 -11.45
C ALA A 31 4.55 -6.10 -10.93
N ILE A 32 4.09 -5.21 -11.82
CA ILE A 32 3.22 -4.08 -11.49
C ILE A 32 1.89 -4.53 -10.86
N PHE A 33 1.28 -5.62 -11.35
CA PHE A 33 0.06 -6.16 -10.75
C PHE A 33 0.31 -6.76 -9.36
N ILE A 34 1.41 -7.50 -9.23
CA ILE A 34 1.84 -8.05 -7.94
C ILE A 34 2.05 -6.92 -6.92
N GLU A 35 2.79 -5.88 -7.28
CA GLU A 35 3.07 -4.72 -6.42
C GLU A 35 1.81 -3.96 -6.02
N TYR A 36 0.90 -3.77 -6.97
CA TYR A 36 -0.36 -3.10 -6.68
C TYR A 36 -1.16 -3.86 -5.62
N ALA A 37 -1.29 -5.17 -5.76
CA ALA A 37 -1.97 -6.01 -4.78
C ALA A 37 -1.27 -5.96 -3.40
N ALA A 38 0.08 -5.94 -3.39
CA ALA A 38 0.85 -5.80 -2.16
C ALA A 38 0.59 -4.46 -1.48
N ILE A 39 0.71 -3.38 -2.23
CA ILE A 39 0.49 -2.02 -1.73
C ILE A 39 -0.92 -1.91 -1.15
N GLU A 40 -1.93 -2.36 -1.89
CA GLU A 40 -3.32 -2.33 -1.45
C GLU A 40 -3.53 -3.07 -0.13
N GLY A 41 -3.06 -4.31 -0.04
CA GLY A 41 -3.16 -5.11 1.19
C GLY A 41 -2.39 -4.52 2.36
N ARG A 42 -1.25 -3.82 2.12
CA ARG A 42 -0.49 -3.18 3.19
C ARG A 42 -1.13 -1.90 3.70
N LEU A 43 -1.72 -1.10 2.82
CA LEU A 43 -2.51 0.07 3.23
C LEU A 43 -3.68 -0.36 4.11
N GLU A 44 -4.38 -1.44 3.75
CA GLU A 44 -5.47 -2.00 4.55
C GLU A 44 -4.99 -2.45 5.94
N ILE A 45 -3.86 -3.15 6.00
CA ILE A 45 -3.28 -3.58 7.27
C ILE A 45 -2.91 -2.38 8.15
N ILE A 46 -2.31 -1.33 7.59
CA ILE A 46 -1.94 -0.14 8.33
C ILE A 46 -3.18 0.56 8.88
N LEU A 47 -4.23 0.72 8.06
CA LEU A 47 -5.51 1.27 8.50
C LEU A 47 -6.11 0.48 9.66
N GLY A 48 -6.12 -0.85 9.59
CA GLY A 48 -6.60 -1.74 10.65
C GLY A 48 -5.77 -1.64 11.93
N VAL A 49 -4.44 -1.50 11.83
CA VAL A 49 -3.57 -1.24 12.98
C VAL A 49 -3.93 0.08 13.65
N LEU A 50 -4.29 1.09 12.88
CA LEU A 50 -4.71 2.39 13.36
C LEU A 50 -6.17 2.42 13.88
N GLY A 51 -6.87 1.27 13.87
CA GLY A 51 -8.24 1.16 14.36
C GLY A 51 -9.30 1.74 13.44
N LEU A 52 -8.97 1.88 12.16
CA LEU A 52 -9.94 2.28 11.13
C LEU A 52 -10.61 1.05 10.52
N PRO A 53 -11.86 1.18 10.03
CA PRO A 53 -12.55 0.06 9.42
C PRO A 53 -11.74 -0.49 8.24
N CYS A 54 -11.47 -1.78 8.29
CA CYS A 54 -10.92 -2.54 7.17
C CYS A 54 -12.05 -2.88 6.20
N ASN A 55 -11.70 -3.23 4.96
CA ASN A 55 -12.69 -3.68 3.97
C ASN A 55 -13.65 -4.78 4.49
N LYS A 56 -13.19 -5.60 5.45
CA LYS A 56 -13.99 -6.67 6.06
C LYS A 56 -15.17 -6.15 6.89
N ASP A 57 -15.03 -4.94 7.44
CA ASP A 57 -16.02 -4.32 8.30
C ASP A 57 -17.01 -3.44 7.53
N LEU A 58 -16.79 -3.29 6.22
CA LEU A 58 -17.66 -2.52 5.35
C LEU A 58 -18.71 -3.42 4.68
N PRO A 59 -19.94 -2.92 4.45
CA PRO A 59 -20.92 -3.57 3.60
C PRO A 59 -20.33 -3.94 2.22
N ASN A 60 -20.77 -5.05 1.64
CA ASN A 60 -20.17 -5.59 0.40
C ASN A 60 -20.22 -4.62 -0.79
N ASP A 61 -21.22 -3.76 -0.86
CA ASP A 61 -21.37 -2.71 -1.87
C ASP A 61 -20.34 -1.59 -1.72
N LEU A 62 -19.92 -1.29 -0.49
CA LEU A 62 -18.90 -0.27 -0.19
C LEU A 62 -17.48 -0.83 -0.31
N ARG A 63 -17.25 -2.12 -0.04
CA ARG A 63 -15.92 -2.75 -0.15
C ARG A 63 -15.31 -2.57 -1.54
N ARG A 64 -16.13 -2.67 -2.59
CA ARG A 64 -15.68 -2.54 -3.98
C ARG A 64 -15.41 -1.08 -4.40
N LYS A 65 -15.93 -0.11 -3.64
CA LYS A 65 -15.82 1.33 -3.96
C LYS A 65 -14.62 2.02 -3.30
N VAL A 66 -13.99 1.37 -2.33
CA VAL A 66 -12.82 1.96 -1.64
C VAL A 66 -11.59 1.83 -2.51
N LEU A 67 -11.35 2.86 -3.30
CA LEU A 67 -10.18 2.94 -4.17
C LEU A 67 -8.89 3.08 -3.34
N ILE A 68 -7.80 2.55 -3.87
CA ILE A 68 -6.46 2.67 -3.26
C ILE A 68 -6.07 4.14 -3.01
N SER A 69 -6.50 5.06 -3.87
CA SER A 69 -6.29 6.51 -3.70
C SER A 69 -6.89 7.05 -2.40
N HIS A 70 -8.10 6.64 -2.05
CA HIS A 70 -8.74 7.04 -0.79
C HIS A 70 -7.99 6.52 0.43
N ARG A 71 -7.47 5.29 0.38
CA ARG A 71 -6.65 4.72 1.46
C ARG A 71 -5.35 5.49 1.64
N ILE A 72 -4.69 5.87 0.54
CA ILE A 72 -3.48 6.69 0.55
C ILE A 72 -3.77 8.06 1.17
N GLU A 73 -4.84 8.72 0.75
CA GLU A 73 -5.23 10.03 1.27
C GLU A 73 -5.61 9.98 2.75
N CYS A 74 -6.35 8.95 3.16
CA CYS A 74 -6.71 8.73 4.56
C CYS A 74 -5.45 8.59 5.43
N LEU A 75 -4.51 7.72 5.06
CA LEU A 75 -3.26 7.54 5.79
C LEU A 75 -2.40 8.81 5.80
N ASN A 76 -2.29 9.51 4.68
CA ASN A 76 -1.55 10.77 4.60
C ASN A 76 -2.13 11.81 5.58
N ARG A 77 -3.46 11.92 5.65
CA ARG A 77 -4.15 12.82 6.59
C ARG A 77 -3.87 12.43 8.04
N ILE A 78 -4.00 11.15 8.37
CA ILE A 78 -3.75 10.64 9.73
C ILE A 78 -2.33 10.99 10.18
N PHE A 79 -1.33 10.69 9.36
CA PHE A 79 0.05 10.96 9.72
C PHE A 79 0.39 12.47 9.76
N LYS A 80 -0.27 13.31 8.97
CA LYS A 80 -0.16 14.76 9.06
C LYS A 80 -0.74 15.30 10.38
N MET A 81 -1.86 14.75 10.83
CA MET A 81 -2.52 15.15 12.08
C MET A 81 -1.80 14.59 13.31
N ASN A 82 -1.26 13.38 13.23
CA ASN A 82 -0.55 12.74 14.33
C ASN A 82 0.97 12.73 14.09
N LYS A 83 1.59 13.89 14.35
CA LYS A 83 3.04 14.08 14.17
C LYS A 83 3.88 13.12 15.02
N GLU A 84 3.44 12.79 16.23
CA GLU A 84 4.15 11.86 17.11
C GLU A 84 4.14 10.44 16.56
N LEU A 85 3.00 9.98 16.07
CA LEU A 85 2.92 8.69 15.38
C LEU A 85 3.80 8.69 14.13
N PHE A 86 3.76 9.78 13.34
CA PHE A 86 4.58 9.89 12.13
C PHE A 86 6.07 9.83 12.44
N LYS A 87 6.56 10.50 13.51
CA LYS A 87 7.96 10.43 13.96
C LYS A 87 8.40 9.00 14.30
N LYS A 88 7.47 8.12 14.71
CA LYS A 88 7.75 6.70 14.99
C LYS A 88 7.80 5.86 13.72
N THR A 89 7.37 6.37 12.57
CA THR A 89 7.54 5.70 11.27
C THR A 89 8.92 5.96 10.68
N LYS A 90 9.31 5.14 9.69
CA LYS A 90 10.48 5.38 8.83
C LYS A 90 10.09 5.95 7.48
N LEU A 91 8.86 6.45 7.35
CA LEU A 91 8.36 7.02 6.10
C LEU A 91 8.90 8.44 5.92
N GLU A 92 9.30 8.75 4.71
CA GLU A 92 9.63 10.12 4.30
C GLU A 92 8.35 10.97 4.22
N LYS A 93 8.45 12.29 4.47
CA LYS A 93 7.31 13.21 4.36
C LYS A 93 6.60 13.13 2.99
N THR A 94 7.34 12.86 1.94
CA THR A 94 6.85 12.76 0.55
C THR A 94 6.41 11.35 0.15
N PHE A 95 6.43 10.38 1.08
CA PHE A 95 6.14 8.98 0.76
C PHE A 95 4.76 8.77 0.13
N PHE A 96 3.73 9.35 0.74
CA PHE A 96 2.36 9.20 0.23
C PHE A 96 2.13 9.92 -1.10
N ASP A 97 2.84 11.02 -1.35
CA ASP A 97 2.81 11.71 -2.65
C ASP A 97 3.49 10.86 -3.73
N LYS A 98 4.62 10.21 -3.41
CA LYS A 98 5.29 9.26 -4.30
C LYS A 98 4.36 8.07 -4.61
N LEU A 99 3.69 7.54 -3.60
CA LEU A 99 2.77 6.42 -3.74
C LEU A 99 1.54 6.78 -4.60
N LYS A 100 0.96 7.96 -4.39
CA LYS A 100 -0.13 8.49 -5.22
C LYS A 100 0.28 8.63 -6.68
N LYS A 101 1.42 9.28 -6.95
CA LYS A 101 1.97 9.43 -8.30
C LYS A 101 2.24 8.08 -8.98
N TRP A 102 2.74 7.10 -8.23
CA TRP A 102 2.94 5.76 -8.76
C TRP A 102 1.62 5.10 -9.15
N THR A 103 0.60 5.19 -8.30
CA THR A 103 -0.74 4.65 -8.57
C THR A 103 -1.37 5.27 -9.81
N GLU A 104 -1.24 6.58 -9.98
CA GLU A 104 -1.72 7.32 -11.14
C GLU A 104 -1.01 6.85 -12.44
N LYS A 105 0.33 6.76 -12.40
CA LYS A 105 1.13 6.25 -13.52
C LYS A 105 0.75 4.81 -13.87
N ARG A 106 0.58 3.95 -12.86
CA ARG A 106 0.12 2.56 -13.04
C ARG A 106 -1.24 2.51 -13.74
N ASN A 107 -2.19 3.30 -13.29
CA ASN A 107 -3.51 3.34 -13.88
C ASN A 107 -3.46 3.80 -15.34
N THR A 108 -2.72 4.88 -15.63
CA THR A 108 -2.49 5.36 -17.00
C THR A 108 -1.83 4.29 -17.86
N TYR A 109 -0.82 3.58 -17.34
CA TYR A 109 -0.13 2.51 -18.05
C TYR A 109 -1.08 1.35 -18.38
N VAL A 110 -1.80 0.83 -17.38
CA VAL A 110 -2.72 -0.31 -17.54
C VAL A 110 -3.88 0.04 -18.49
N HIS A 111 -4.52 1.20 -18.30
CA HIS A 111 -5.59 1.64 -19.20
C HIS A 111 -5.10 1.93 -20.62
N GLY A 112 -3.87 2.38 -20.77
CA GLY A 112 -3.23 2.62 -22.07
C GLY A 112 -2.95 1.34 -22.85
N LEU A 113 -2.76 0.19 -22.18
CA LEU A 113 -2.52 -1.09 -22.86
C LEU A 113 -3.69 -1.51 -23.78
N TYR A 114 -4.91 -1.12 -23.43
CA TYR A 114 -6.11 -1.45 -24.20
C TYR A 114 -6.38 -0.48 -25.36
N LYS A 115 -5.72 0.68 -25.38
CA LYS A 115 -6.07 1.74 -26.32
C LYS A 115 -5.19 1.77 -27.58
N ASN A 116 -3.91 1.39 -27.51
CA ASN A 116 -2.97 1.49 -28.64
C ASN A 116 -1.92 0.38 -28.59
N ALA A 117 -2.07 -0.63 -29.44
CA ALA A 117 -1.09 -1.72 -29.58
C ALA A 117 0.25 -1.26 -30.20
N ASN A 118 0.28 -0.13 -30.92
CA ASN A 118 1.46 0.33 -31.68
C ASN A 118 2.56 0.98 -30.81
N ASP A 119 2.25 1.44 -29.60
CA ASP A 119 3.20 2.12 -28.69
C ASP A 119 3.99 1.16 -27.77
N TYR A 120 4.04 -0.11 -28.09
CA TYR A 120 4.60 -1.14 -27.19
C TYR A 120 6.08 -0.91 -26.84
N ARG A 121 6.89 -0.41 -27.77
CA ARG A 121 8.35 -0.24 -27.55
C ARG A 121 8.66 0.91 -26.58
N GLU A 122 8.00 2.03 -26.74
CA GLU A 122 8.18 3.20 -25.86
C GLU A 122 7.68 2.93 -24.44
N ARG A 123 6.63 2.12 -24.31
CA ARG A 123 6.05 1.69 -23.04
C ARG A 123 6.91 0.71 -22.27
N LYS A 124 7.77 -0.09 -22.95
CA LYS A 124 8.62 -1.09 -22.27
C LYS A 124 9.65 -0.45 -21.32
N GLY A 125 10.24 0.68 -21.71
CA GLY A 125 11.16 1.44 -20.83
C GLY A 125 10.43 2.02 -19.59
N ASN A 126 9.25 2.59 -19.83
CA ASN A 126 8.42 3.16 -18.78
C ASN A 126 7.89 2.08 -17.80
N SER A 127 7.57 0.88 -18.31
CA SER A 127 7.09 -0.24 -17.48
C SER A 127 8.16 -0.76 -16.53
N LYS A 128 9.42 -0.85 -16.97
CA LYS A 128 10.55 -1.25 -16.09
C LYS A 128 10.72 -0.29 -14.92
N GLN A 129 10.75 1.02 -15.21
CA GLN A 129 10.86 2.04 -14.16
C GLN A 129 9.67 2.02 -13.20
N LEU A 130 8.47 1.79 -13.74
CA LEU A 130 7.26 1.69 -12.94
C LEU A 130 7.29 0.48 -12.02
N ALA A 131 7.70 -0.71 -12.52
CA ALA A 131 7.87 -1.92 -11.73
C ALA A 131 8.93 -1.74 -10.65
N VAL A 132 10.15 -1.30 -10.97
CA VAL A 132 11.21 -1.10 -9.97
C VAL A 132 10.78 -0.11 -8.88
N SER A 133 10.10 0.98 -9.26
CA SER A 133 9.63 1.96 -8.26
C SER A 133 8.49 1.43 -7.40
N GLY A 134 7.60 0.60 -7.95
CA GLY A 134 6.51 -0.04 -7.22
C GLY A 134 7.02 -1.04 -6.19
N GLU A 135 8.00 -1.85 -6.56
CA GLU A 135 8.65 -2.80 -5.65
C GLU A 135 9.23 -2.10 -4.42
N LEU A 136 9.95 -0.98 -4.61
CA LEU A 136 10.50 -0.19 -3.51
C LEU A 136 9.41 0.37 -2.59
N LEU A 137 8.31 0.85 -3.15
CA LEU A 137 7.17 1.37 -2.38
C LEU A 137 6.47 0.25 -1.60
N ALA A 138 6.25 -0.90 -2.23
CA ALA A 138 5.65 -2.07 -1.61
C ALA A 138 6.49 -2.58 -0.42
N ARG A 139 7.82 -2.65 -0.58
CA ARG A 139 8.74 -3.04 0.51
C ARG A 139 8.72 -2.05 1.67
N LYS A 140 8.72 -0.75 1.38
CA LYS A 140 8.62 0.28 2.44
C LYS A 140 7.31 0.12 3.22
N LEU A 141 6.18 -0.04 2.55
CA LEU A 141 4.88 -0.26 3.22
C LEU A 141 4.85 -1.56 4.03
N TYR A 142 5.42 -2.64 3.50
CA TYR A 142 5.52 -3.91 4.23
C TYR A 142 6.26 -3.74 5.54
N ASN A 143 7.44 -3.13 5.49
CA ASN A 143 8.26 -2.91 6.66
C ASN A 143 7.56 -2.01 7.68
N GLU A 144 6.86 -0.99 7.20
CA GLU A 144 6.15 -0.05 8.06
C GLU A 144 4.90 -0.67 8.71
N ALA A 145 4.14 -1.47 7.99
CA ALA A 145 3.02 -2.22 8.54
C ALA A 145 3.47 -3.15 9.69
N LYS A 146 4.59 -3.87 9.50
CA LYS A 146 5.20 -4.71 10.54
C LYS A 146 5.66 -3.89 11.74
N ARG A 147 6.27 -2.72 11.50
CA ARG A 147 6.71 -1.80 12.55
C ARG A 147 5.56 -1.26 13.37
N LEU A 148 4.51 -0.76 12.72
CA LEU A 148 3.34 -0.20 13.39
C LEU A 148 2.61 -1.25 14.23
N ARG A 149 2.49 -2.50 13.76
CA ARG A 149 1.96 -3.60 14.57
C ARG A 149 2.74 -3.79 15.86
N ARG A 150 4.08 -3.84 15.79
CA ARG A 150 4.95 -3.98 16.97
C ARG A 150 4.84 -2.78 17.91
N LEU A 151 4.74 -1.58 17.37
CA LEU A 151 4.55 -0.37 18.15
C LEU A 151 3.21 -0.41 18.89
N LYS A 152 2.12 -0.81 18.24
CA LYS A 152 0.80 -0.94 18.85
C LYS A 152 0.81 -1.95 20.01
N GLN A 153 1.49 -3.07 19.85
CA GLN A 153 1.63 -4.07 20.92
C GLN A 153 2.38 -3.55 22.15
N ARG A 154 3.39 -2.66 21.93
CA ARG A 154 4.23 -2.11 23.00
C ARG A 154 3.66 -0.85 23.64
N ASN A 155 2.88 -0.09 22.90
CA ASN A 155 2.35 1.20 23.33
C ASN A 155 0.97 1.43 22.70
N SER A 156 -0.06 0.84 23.30
CA SER A 156 -1.44 0.96 22.82
C SER A 156 -1.98 2.38 22.95
N GLU A 157 -1.52 3.15 23.96
CA GLU A 157 -1.98 4.53 24.23
C GLU A 157 -1.66 5.47 23.08
N LEU A 158 -0.52 5.31 22.42
CA LEU A 158 -0.14 6.09 21.24
C LEU A 158 -1.18 5.99 20.12
N PHE A 159 -1.90 4.87 20.06
CA PHE A 159 -2.92 4.60 19.04
C PHE A 159 -4.35 4.93 19.51
N GLN A 160 -4.58 5.08 20.82
CA GLN A 160 -5.86 5.48 21.39
C GLN A 160 -6.03 6.99 21.44
N ASN A 161 -4.97 7.73 21.79
CA ASN A 161 -4.94 9.19 21.93
C ASN A 161 -4.81 9.91 20.57
N SER A 162 -4.60 9.19 19.48
CA SER A 162 -4.75 9.80 18.18
C SER A 162 -6.22 10.21 18.03
N ASN A 163 -6.50 11.47 17.68
CA ASN A 163 -7.83 12.02 17.38
C ASN A 163 -8.48 11.29 16.17
N LEU A 164 -8.42 9.95 16.18
CA LEU A 164 -9.00 9.05 15.18
C LEU A 164 -10.53 9.12 15.20
N SER A 165 -11.13 9.57 16.32
CA SER A 165 -12.57 9.85 16.40
C SER A 165 -13.00 10.92 15.39
N CYS A 166 -12.21 11.99 15.24
CA CYS A 166 -12.49 13.05 14.26
C CYS A 166 -12.29 12.55 12.80
N ILE A 167 -11.38 11.61 12.59
CA ILE A 167 -11.12 11.03 11.27
C ILE A 167 -12.17 9.99 10.92
N LYS A 168 -12.67 9.21 11.88
CA LYS A 168 -13.79 8.29 11.68
C LYS A 168 -15.05 8.98 11.13
N ASN A 169 -15.29 10.23 11.57
CA ASN A 169 -16.44 11.01 11.11
C ASN A 169 -16.21 11.73 9.77
N ASN A 170 -14.95 11.99 9.39
CA ASN A 170 -14.59 12.74 8.18
C ASN A 170 -14.04 11.87 7.05
N CYS A 171 -13.60 10.65 7.32
CA CYS A 171 -13.40 9.62 6.32
C CYS A 171 -14.75 8.89 6.15
N LYS A 172 -15.79 9.61 5.70
CA LYS A 172 -16.95 8.95 5.10
C LYS A 172 -16.44 8.25 3.84
N ILE A 173 -16.12 6.98 4.03
CA ILE A 173 -15.88 6.01 2.96
C ILE A 173 -17.23 5.66 2.39
#